data_058067e623e657b16790a330a7646692
#
_entry.id   058067e623e657b16790a330a7646692
#
_cell.length_a   1.000
_cell.length_b   1.000
_cell.length_c   1.000
_cell.angle_alpha   90.00
_cell.angle_beta   90.00
_cell.angle_gamma   90.00
#
_symmetry.space_group_name_H-M   'P 1'
#
loop_
_entity.id
_entity.type
_entity.pdbx_description
1 polymer ?
#
loop_
_entity_poly.entity_id
_entity_poly.type
_entity_poly.pdbx_seq_one_letter_code
_entity_poly.pdbx_strand_id
1 'polypeptide(L)'
;QFCASCHSMETVHGAWLQSEHKQFACIECHLPDSNLASQVSYKAAVGMRDLYSETLRSYPDAIKLTDGGRKIVSENCLRCHFSTVEKTNMASGGASCIQCHRKLVHGQGLAKGGIRVE
;
A
#
# COMPACT_ATOMS: atom_id res chain seq x y z
N GLN A 1 8.36 7.18 -10.89
CA GLN A 1 8.32 6.97 -9.42
C GLN A 1 7.61 8.12 -8.68
N PHE A 2 6.46 8.52 -9.20
CA PHE A 2 5.68 9.65 -8.67
C PHE A 2 5.35 9.50 -7.15
N CYS A 3 5.02 8.28 -6.70
CA CYS A 3 4.67 8.03 -5.30
C CYS A 3 5.80 8.31 -4.30
N ALA A 4 7.05 8.24 -4.74
CA ALA A 4 8.22 8.48 -3.88
C ALA A 4 8.67 9.96 -3.84
N SER A 5 7.91 10.86 -4.45
CA SER A 5 8.25 12.30 -4.52
C SER A 5 7.85 13.06 -3.26
N CYS A 6 6.97 12.49 -2.42
CA CYS A 6 6.52 13.14 -1.19
C CYS A 6 7.46 12.78 -0.02
N HIS A 7 7.73 13.75 0.86
CA HIS A 7 8.59 13.54 2.03
C HIS A 7 8.05 12.45 2.97
N SER A 8 6.73 12.39 3.14
CA SER A 8 6.07 11.38 3.95
C SER A 8 6.30 9.94 3.44
N MET A 9 6.61 9.78 2.14
CA MET A 9 6.84 8.49 1.50
C MET A 9 8.31 8.06 1.46
N GLU A 10 9.25 8.90 1.85
CA GLU A 10 10.69 8.61 1.76
C GLU A 10 11.08 7.33 2.50
N THR A 11 10.62 7.17 3.73
CA THR A 11 10.92 5.98 4.54
C THR A 11 10.24 4.73 3.99
N VAL A 12 8.99 4.87 3.56
CA VAL A 12 8.20 3.77 2.97
C VAL A 12 8.86 3.28 1.69
N HIS A 13 9.32 4.20 0.84
CA HIS A 13 10.04 3.89 -0.39
C HIS A 13 11.39 3.23 -0.10
N GLY A 14 12.15 3.75 0.89
CA GLY A 14 13.42 3.15 1.29
C GLY A 14 13.25 1.71 1.82
N ALA A 15 12.21 1.44 2.59
CA ALA A 15 11.90 0.09 3.06
C ALA A 15 11.48 -0.84 1.91
N TRP A 16 10.66 -0.35 0.96
CA TRP A 16 10.28 -1.11 -0.23
C TRP A 16 11.50 -1.51 -1.07
N LEU A 17 12.47 -0.62 -1.27
CA LEU A 17 13.71 -0.92 -2.00
C LEU A 17 14.53 -2.07 -1.39
N GLN A 18 14.35 -2.33 -0.10
CA GLN A 18 15.01 -3.42 0.62
C GLN A 18 14.16 -4.69 0.71
N SER A 19 12.92 -4.65 0.22
CA SER A 19 12.00 -5.79 0.28
C SER A 19 12.17 -6.72 -0.93
N GLU A 20 11.69 -7.95 -0.79
CA GLU A 20 11.60 -8.91 -1.90
C GLU A 20 10.63 -8.46 -3.00
N HIS A 21 9.75 -7.47 -2.71
CA HIS A 21 8.78 -6.92 -3.64
C HIS A 21 9.28 -5.66 -4.40
N LYS A 22 10.56 -5.30 -4.27
CA LYS A 22 11.16 -4.12 -4.94
C LYS A 22 11.08 -4.11 -6.47
N GLN A 23 10.83 -5.26 -7.08
CA GLN A 23 10.66 -5.43 -8.53
C GLN A 23 9.27 -5.00 -9.02
N PHE A 24 8.29 -4.87 -8.13
CA PHE A 24 6.92 -4.48 -8.45
C PHE A 24 6.70 -2.99 -8.18
N ALA A 25 5.99 -2.32 -9.07
CA ALA A 25 5.64 -0.93 -8.85
C ALA A 25 4.63 -0.78 -7.70
N CYS A 26 4.64 0.36 -7.02
CA CYS A 26 3.70 0.65 -5.93
C CYS A 26 2.23 0.44 -6.34
N ILE A 27 1.90 0.80 -7.58
CA ILE A 27 0.56 0.67 -8.15
C ILE A 27 0.08 -0.78 -8.28
N GLU A 28 0.99 -1.74 -8.40
CA GLU A 28 0.64 -3.17 -8.51
C GLU A 28 -0.05 -3.70 -7.25
N CYS A 29 0.27 -3.10 -6.10
CA CYS A 29 -0.33 -3.46 -4.83
C CYS A 29 -1.43 -2.48 -4.39
N HIS A 30 -1.27 -1.18 -4.72
CA HIS A 30 -2.12 -0.12 -4.17
C HIS A 30 -3.25 0.35 -5.09
N LEU A 31 -3.30 -0.09 -6.36
CA LEU A 31 -4.44 0.18 -7.24
C LEU A 31 -5.35 -1.05 -7.34
N PRO A 32 -6.67 -0.84 -7.48
CA PRO A 32 -7.60 -1.94 -7.69
C PRO A 32 -7.31 -2.63 -9.04
N ASP A 33 -7.39 -3.95 -9.06
CA ASP A 33 -7.31 -4.74 -10.28
C ASP A 33 -8.65 -4.64 -11.03
N SER A 34 -8.78 -3.61 -11.86
CA SER A 34 -10.00 -3.24 -12.55
C SER A 34 -9.68 -2.58 -13.90
N ASN A 35 -10.71 -2.14 -14.61
CA ASN A 35 -10.52 -1.44 -15.88
C ASN A 35 -9.75 -0.11 -15.70
N LEU A 36 -9.11 0.35 -16.76
CA LEU A 36 -8.26 1.55 -16.76
C LEU A 36 -8.98 2.80 -16.24
N ALA A 37 -10.26 2.98 -16.58
CA ALA A 37 -11.03 4.15 -16.15
C ALA A 37 -11.21 4.18 -14.63
N SER A 38 -11.48 3.03 -14.02
CA SER A 38 -11.59 2.87 -12.58
C SER A 38 -10.25 3.08 -11.89
N GLN A 39 -9.17 2.55 -12.44
CA GLN A 39 -7.82 2.75 -11.89
C GLN A 39 -7.42 4.22 -11.92
N VAL A 40 -7.66 4.91 -13.04
CA VAL A 40 -7.33 6.33 -13.18
C VAL A 40 -8.15 7.19 -12.22
N SER A 41 -9.47 6.94 -12.12
CA SER A 41 -10.33 7.69 -11.20
C SER A 41 -9.96 7.46 -9.73
N TYR A 42 -9.68 6.22 -9.35
CA TYR A 42 -9.20 5.90 -8.00
C TYR A 42 -7.88 6.59 -7.70
N LYS A 43 -6.91 6.48 -8.61
CA LYS A 43 -5.59 7.13 -8.47
C LYS A 43 -5.70 8.65 -8.37
N ALA A 44 -6.56 9.26 -9.17
CA ALA A 44 -6.79 10.70 -9.13
C ALA A 44 -7.39 11.13 -7.77
N ALA A 45 -8.42 10.44 -7.31
CA ALA A 45 -9.09 10.76 -6.04
C ALA A 45 -8.13 10.61 -4.84
N VAL A 46 -7.39 9.49 -4.76
CA VAL A 46 -6.43 9.26 -3.67
C VAL A 46 -5.26 10.22 -3.78
N GLY A 47 -4.68 10.39 -4.98
CA GLY A 47 -3.54 11.28 -5.20
C GLY A 47 -3.84 12.75 -4.89
N MET A 48 -5.05 13.24 -5.19
CA MET A 48 -5.46 14.61 -4.81
C MET A 48 -5.57 14.76 -3.30
N ARG A 49 -6.13 13.77 -2.62
CA ARG A 49 -6.21 13.77 -1.15
C ARG A 49 -4.81 13.75 -0.52
N ASP A 50 -3.93 12.93 -1.03
CA ASP A 50 -2.56 12.79 -0.51
C ASP A 50 -1.77 14.08 -0.77
N LEU A 51 -1.90 14.68 -1.95
CA LEU A 51 -1.30 15.98 -2.27
C LEU A 51 -1.78 17.09 -1.34
N TYR A 52 -3.08 17.14 -1.06
CA TYR A 52 -3.66 18.08 -0.12
C TYR A 52 -3.09 17.89 1.29
N SER A 53 -3.04 16.65 1.78
CA SER A 53 -2.49 16.31 3.10
C SER A 53 -1.01 16.64 3.20
N GLU A 54 -0.23 16.36 2.17
CA GLU A 54 1.21 16.66 2.11
C GLU A 54 1.47 18.16 2.09
N THR A 55 0.69 18.93 1.30
CA THR A 55 0.83 20.39 1.18
C THR A 55 0.54 21.09 2.50
N LEU A 56 -0.51 20.65 3.22
CA LEU A 56 -0.89 21.21 4.50
C LEU A 56 -0.17 20.57 5.68
N ARG A 57 0.65 19.55 5.44
CA ARG A 57 1.26 18.70 6.47
C ARG A 57 0.23 18.15 7.48
N SER A 58 -0.98 17.89 6.99
CA SER A 58 -2.12 17.41 7.76
C SER A 58 -2.29 15.91 7.59
N TYR A 59 -1.31 15.15 8.06
CA TYR A 59 -1.35 13.69 8.11
C TYR A 59 -1.07 13.20 9.54
N PRO A 60 -1.63 12.05 9.92
CA PRO A 60 -1.42 11.49 11.25
C PRO A 60 0.03 11.01 11.43
N ASP A 61 0.48 10.94 12.68
CA ASP A 61 1.82 10.45 13.04
C ASP A 61 2.07 9.01 12.52
N ALA A 62 1.02 8.24 12.32
CA ALA A 62 1.07 6.93 11.69
C ALA A 62 0.17 6.92 10.43
N ILE A 63 0.79 6.77 9.27
CA ILE A 63 0.06 6.61 8.01
C ILE A 63 -0.43 5.17 7.92
N LYS A 64 -1.76 5.01 7.84
CA LYS A 64 -2.42 3.70 7.76
C LYS A 64 -3.25 3.61 6.49
N LEU A 65 -3.33 2.42 5.94
CA LEU A 65 -4.28 2.15 4.87
C LEU A 65 -5.72 2.29 5.39
N THR A 66 -6.55 2.91 4.58
CA THR A 66 -8.01 2.87 4.79
C THR A 66 -8.54 1.43 4.64
N ASP A 67 -9.74 1.15 5.11
CA ASP A 67 -10.32 -0.20 4.96
C ASP A 67 -10.46 -0.59 3.48
N GLY A 68 -10.84 0.36 2.62
CA GLY A 68 -10.84 0.15 1.17
C GLY A 68 -9.45 -0.16 0.61
N GLY A 69 -8.42 0.55 1.07
CA GLY A 69 -7.03 0.29 0.70
C GLY A 69 -6.54 -1.08 1.16
N ARG A 70 -6.93 -1.52 2.36
CA ARG A 70 -6.60 -2.86 2.89
C ARG A 70 -7.21 -3.97 2.04
N LYS A 71 -8.47 -3.78 1.62
CA LYS A 71 -9.15 -4.72 0.73
C LYS A 71 -8.41 -4.83 -0.59
N ILE A 72 -8.13 -3.71 -1.26
CA ILE A 72 -7.39 -3.66 -2.53
C ILE A 72 -6.04 -4.37 -2.42
N VAL A 73 -5.25 -4.06 -1.39
CA VAL A 73 -3.94 -4.69 -1.18
C VAL A 73 -4.09 -6.20 -0.97
N SER A 74 -5.07 -6.66 -0.19
CA SER A 74 -5.28 -8.09 0.05
C SER A 74 -5.73 -8.83 -1.22
N GLU A 75 -6.58 -8.23 -2.05
CA GLU A 75 -6.98 -8.78 -3.36
C GLU A 75 -5.77 -8.88 -4.31
N ASN A 76 -4.92 -7.87 -4.34
CA ASN A 76 -3.70 -7.88 -5.13
C ASN A 76 -2.67 -8.91 -4.62
N CYS A 77 -2.59 -9.16 -3.31
CA CYS A 77 -1.80 -10.26 -2.76
C CYS A 77 -2.28 -11.61 -3.31
N LEU A 78 -3.59 -11.85 -3.28
CA LEU A 78 -4.18 -13.08 -3.79
C LEU A 78 -3.96 -13.25 -5.29
N ARG A 79 -3.97 -12.19 -6.07
CA ARG A 79 -3.70 -12.24 -7.52
C ARG A 79 -2.40 -12.97 -7.85
N CYS A 80 -1.35 -12.77 -7.05
CA CYS A 80 -0.04 -13.40 -7.26
C CYS A 80 0.18 -14.63 -6.38
N HIS A 81 -0.38 -14.66 -5.16
CA HIS A 81 -0.12 -15.69 -4.15
C HIS A 81 -1.26 -16.69 -3.98
N PHE A 82 -2.23 -16.74 -4.89
CA PHE A 82 -3.39 -17.62 -4.79
C PHE A 82 -2.99 -19.09 -4.58
N SER A 83 -2.04 -19.59 -5.36
CA SER A 83 -1.57 -20.99 -5.25
C SER A 83 -1.00 -21.35 -3.88
N THR A 84 -0.47 -20.37 -3.17
CA THR A 84 0.08 -20.57 -1.82
C THR A 84 -1.01 -20.80 -0.77
N VAL A 85 -2.18 -20.22 -0.98
CA VAL A 85 -3.29 -20.21 -0.01
C VAL A 85 -4.54 -20.94 -0.49
N GLU A 86 -4.52 -21.52 -1.70
CA GLU A 86 -5.68 -22.14 -2.36
C GLU A 86 -6.39 -23.22 -1.51
N LYS A 87 -5.64 -23.90 -0.62
CA LYS A 87 -6.16 -24.94 0.27
C LYS A 87 -6.53 -24.42 1.67
N THR A 88 -6.62 -23.12 1.83
CA THR A 88 -6.96 -22.46 3.09
C THR A 88 -8.20 -21.59 2.94
N ASN A 89 -8.82 -21.22 4.06
CA ASN A 89 -9.94 -20.28 4.07
C ASN A 89 -9.59 -18.89 3.54
N MET A 90 -8.30 -18.58 3.39
CA MET A 90 -7.82 -17.29 2.85
C MET A 90 -8.06 -17.19 1.33
N ALA A 91 -8.15 -18.31 0.62
CA ALA A 91 -8.40 -18.33 -0.83
C ALA A 91 -9.77 -17.76 -1.21
N SER A 92 -10.75 -17.83 -0.30
CA SER A 92 -12.10 -17.31 -0.51
C SER A 92 -12.19 -15.79 -0.46
N GLY A 93 -11.10 -15.10 -0.14
CA GLY A 93 -11.08 -13.66 0.10
C GLY A 93 -11.57 -13.29 1.52
N GLY A 94 -11.63 -11.99 1.78
CA GLY A 94 -12.07 -11.46 3.09
C GLY A 94 -11.01 -11.44 4.18
N ALA A 95 -9.96 -12.23 4.08
CA ALA A 95 -8.83 -12.16 5.00
C ALA A 95 -7.93 -10.96 4.68
N SER A 96 -7.56 -10.20 5.69
CA SER A 96 -6.57 -9.13 5.53
C SER A 96 -5.15 -9.69 5.67
N CYS A 97 -4.51 -9.98 4.54
CA CYS A 97 -3.15 -10.52 4.50
C CYS A 97 -2.16 -9.65 5.27
N ILE A 98 -2.34 -8.34 5.19
CA ILE A 98 -1.48 -7.36 5.85
C ILE A 98 -1.68 -7.27 7.37
N GLN A 99 -2.69 -7.92 7.96
CA GLN A 99 -2.78 -8.01 9.42
C GLN A 99 -1.62 -8.80 10.02
N CYS A 100 -1.23 -9.89 9.37
CA CYS A 100 -0.10 -10.71 9.79
C CYS A 100 1.19 -10.33 9.07
N HIS A 101 1.11 -9.93 7.79
CA HIS A 101 2.24 -9.64 6.91
C HIS A 101 2.53 -8.15 6.74
N ARG A 102 2.19 -7.32 7.73
CA ARG A 102 2.32 -5.85 7.67
C ARG A 102 3.74 -5.33 7.45
N LYS A 103 4.75 -6.11 7.84
CA LYS A 103 6.17 -5.72 7.74
C LYS A 103 6.85 -6.19 6.46
N LEU A 104 6.16 -6.93 5.63
CA LEU A 104 6.76 -7.65 4.51
C LEU A 104 7.36 -6.70 3.45
N VAL A 105 6.68 -5.61 3.15
CA VAL A 105 7.06 -4.69 2.08
C VAL A 105 7.64 -3.38 2.62
N HIS A 106 7.00 -2.80 3.63
CA HIS A 106 7.39 -1.48 4.14
C HIS A 106 8.13 -1.52 5.48
N GLY A 107 8.39 -2.74 6.00
CA GLY A 107 9.15 -2.93 7.23
C GLY A 107 8.50 -2.29 8.47
N GLN A 108 9.28 -2.18 9.54
CA GLN A 108 8.97 -1.29 10.67
C GLN A 108 9.89 -0.07 10.53
N GLY A 109 9.49 0.88 9.73
CA GLY A 109 10.20 2.14 9.63
C GLY A 109 9.60 3.17 10.59
N LEU A 110 10.40 3.68 11.50
CA LEU A 110 10.17 5.03 12.01
C LEU A 110 10.63 5.95 10.88
N ALA A 111 9.74 6.68 10.26
CA ALA A 111 10.14 7.75 9.35
C ALA A 111 11.02 8.74 10.11
N LYS A 112 12.04 9.28 9.44
CA LYS A 112 12.76 10.45 9.96
C LYS A 112 11.70 11.54 10.16
N GLY A 113 11.42 11.89 11.41
CA GLY A 113 10.34 12.83 11.79
C GLY A 113 9.23 12.21 12.64
N GLY A 114 9.35 10.94 13.04
CA GLY A 114 8.43 10.30 13.99
C GLY A 114 7.17 9.68 13.38
N ILE A 115 7.04 9.66 12.06
CA ILE A 115 5.90 9.02 11.38
C ILE A 115 6.06 7.50 11.47
N ARG A 116 5.09 6.81 12.06
CA ARG A 116 5.03 5.35 12.08
C ARG A 116 4.21 4.87 10.89
N VAL A 117 4.72 3.90 10.15
CA VAL A 117 3.96 3.16 9.15
C VAL A 117 3.52 1.84 9.79
N GLU A 118 2.23 1.69 10.03
CA GLU A 118 1.61 0.46 10.55
C GLU A 118 0.85 -0.29 9.47
#